data_653e6a1fa50102c83b2ec85d2108fbb2
#
_entry.id   653e6a1fa50102c83b2ec85d2108fbb2
#
_cell.length_a   1.000
_cell.length_b   1.000
_cell.length_c   1.000
_cell.angle_alpha   90.00
_cell.angle_beta   90.00
_cell.angle_gamma   90.00
#
_symmetry.space_group_name_H-M   'P 1'
#
loop_
_entity.id
_entity.type
_entity.pdbx_description
1 polymer ?
#
loop_
_entity_poly.entity_id
_entity_poly.type
_entity_poly.pdbx_seq_one_letter_code
_entity_poly.pdbx_strand_id
1 'polypeptide(L)'
;LSGGAYGIDGAAHRTALASGGSTIAVLAGGLDRPYPAGHTELLARVGTDGLLLSELPPGAAPTKWRFLQRGRLLAALSGTVLIAEAGYRSGALHTAAQAIELGRPVGAIPGPLTSAASAGCHRLLRDGLASIITGYDDVPPDA
;
A
#
# COMPACT_ATOMS: atom_id res chain seq x y z
N LEU A 1 4.35 5.23 -3.02
CA LEU A 1 3.80 4.15 -3.84
C LEU A 1 2.71 3.44 -3.05
N SER A 2 1.55 3.17 -3.65
CA SER A 2 0.41 2.52 -3.00
C SER A 2 -0.52 1.85 -4.01
N GLY A 3 -1.61 1.25 -3.55
CA GLY A 3 -2.49 0.44 -4.39
C GLY A 3 -3.73 1.15 -4.94
N GLY A 4 -3.97 2.39 -4.56
CA GLY A 4 -5.14 3.15 -5.01
C GLY A 4 -6.47 2.72 -4.41
N ALA A 5 -6.50 1.86 -3.39
CA ALA A 5 -7.71 1.44 -2.71
C ALA A 5 -8.37 2.59 -1.93
N TYR A 6 -9.62 2.39 -1.49
CA TYR A 6 -10.27 3.33 -0.58
C TYR A 6 -9.52 3.41 0.76
N GLY A 7 -9.66 4.53 1.46
CA GLY A 7 -9.04 4.76 2.75
C GLY A 7 -7.61 5.24 2.63
N ILE A 8 -6.67 4.53 3.26
CA ILE A 8 -5.27 4.94 3.42
C ILE A 8 -4.54 5.14 2.10
N ASP A 9 -4.72 4.23 1.12
CA ASP A 9 -4.09 4.38 -0.19
C ASP A 9 -4.50 5.69 -0.87
N GLY A 10 -5.81 5.96 -0.90
CA GLY A 10 -6.33 7.21 -1.46
C GLY A 10 -5.85 8.44 -0.70
N ALA A 11 -5.77 8.40 0.62
CA ALA A 11 -5.23 9.48 1.44
C ALA A 11 -3.76 9.73 1.13
N ALA A 12 -2.96 8.68 1.02
CA ALA A 12 -1.53 8.77 0.69
C ALA A 12 -1.31 9.42 -0.68
N HIS A 13 -2.06 9.00 -1.71
CA HIS A 13 -1.97 9.60 -3.04
C HIS A 13 -2.38 11.08 -3.04
N ARG A 14 -3.51 11.44 -2.39
CA ARG A 14 -3.98 12.83 -2.31
C ARG A 14 -2.97 13.73 -1.63
N THR A 15 -2.41 13.26 -0.51
CA THR A 15 -1.43 14.04 0.26
C THR A 15 -0.15 14.24 -0.54
N ALA A 16 0.37 13.19 -1.19
CA ALA A 16 1.56 13.30 -2.03
C ALA A 16 1.36 14.34 -3.15
N LEU A 17 0.24 14.27 -3.88
CA LEU A 17 -0.10 15.21 -4.95
C LEU A 17 -0.29 16.64 -4.42
N ALA A 18 -0.96 16.81 -3.28
CA ALA A 18 -1.19 18.12 -2.66
C ALA A 18 0.10 18.79 -2.19
N SER A 19 1.10 17.99 -1.82
CA SER A 19 2.42 18.47 -1.40
C SER A 19 3.41 18.64 -2.55
N GLY A 20 2.98 18.48 -3.81
CA GLY A 20 3.86 18.54 -4.98
C GLY A 20 4.83 17.37 -5.09
N GLY A 21 4.60 16.29 -4.36
CA GLY A 21 5.38 15.07 -4.42
C GLY A 21 4.93 14.13 -5.54
N SER A 22 5.81 13.24 -5.96
CA SER A 22 5.47 12.17 -6.91
C SER A 22 4.77 11.02 -6.20
N THR A 23 3.84 10.36 -6.89
CA THR A 23 3.16 9.18 -6.37
C THR A 23 2.93 8.14 -7.47
N ILE A 24 2.98 6.86 -7.09
CA ILE A 24 2.78 5.74 -8.01
C ILE A 24 1.64 4.88 -7.47
N ALA A 25 0.62 4.64 -8.30
CA ALA A 25 -0.43 3.69 -7.97
C ALA A 25 -0.23 2.39 -8.76
N VAL A 26 -0.09 1.28 -8.06
CA VAL A 26 -0.01 -0.05 -8.66
C VAL A 26 -1.38 -0.68 -8.63
N LEU A 27 -1.96 -0.95 -9.79
CA LEU A 27 -3.34 -1.43 -9.91
C LEU A 27 -3.41 -2.95 -10.07
N ALA A 28 -4.53 -3.52 -9.61
CA ALA A 28 -4.81 -4.95 -9.69
C ALA A 28 -5.64 -5.34 -10.94
N GLY A 29 -5.85 -4.41 -11.85
CA GLY A 29 -6.54 -4.57 -13.13
C GLY A 29 -5.86 -3.78 -14.22
N GLY A 30 -6.40 -3.83 -15.44
CA GLY A 30 -5.89 -3.04 -16.56
C GLY A 30 -6.01 -1.54 -16.32
N LEU A 31 -5.07 -0.76 -16.85
CA LEU A 31 -5.02 0.69 -16.67
C LEU A 31 -6.17 1.44 -17.37
N ASP A 32 -6.81 0.81 -18.34
CA ASP A 32 -7.97 1.33 -19.07
C ASP A 32 -9.26 1.32 -18.24
N ARG A 33 -9.28 0.60 -17.14
CA ARG A 33 -10.39 0.49 -16.19
C ARG A 33 -9.95 0.74 -14.75
N PRO A 34 -9.62 2.00 -14.39
CA PRO A 34 -9.17 2.32 -13.04
C PRO A 34 -10.17 1.84 -11.98
N TYR A 35 -9.69 1.16 -10.96
CA TYR A 35 -10.48 0.65 -9.85
C TYR A 35 -9.83 1.06 -8.52
N PRO A 36 -10.59 1.47 -7.51
CA PRO A 36 -12.07 1.50 -7.44
C PRO A 36 -12.68 2.70 -8.18
N ALA A 37 -13.95 2.55 -8.63
CA ALA A 37 -14.63 3.56 -9.44
C ALA A 37 -14.73 4.93 -8.76
N GLY A 38 -14.89 4.97 -7.44
CA GLY A 38 -14.90 6.23 -6.67
C GLY A 38 -13.56 6.97 -6.64
N HIS A 39 -12.47 6.34 -7.07
CA HIS A 39 -11.14 6.95 -7.21
C HIS A 39 -10.76 7.27 -8.66
N THR A 40 -11.70 7.26 -9.59
CA THR A 40 -11.41 7.50 -11.02
C THR A 40 -10.69 8.83 -11.23
N GLU A 41 -11.16 9.92 -10.63
CA GLU A 41 -10.51 11.25 -10.74
C GLU A 41 -9.13 11.27 -10.05
N LEU A 42 -9.03 10.67 -8.88
CA LEU A 42 -7.76 10.58 -8.16
C LEU A 42 -6.73 9.81 -8.99
N LEU A 43 -7.10 8.65 -9.52
CA LEU A 43 -6.20 7.83 -10.32
C LEU A 43 -5.84 8.51 -11.66
N ALA A 44 -6.76 9.25 -12.26
CA ALA A 44 -6.44 10.08 -13.43
C ALA A 44 -5.36 11.14 -13.11
N ARG A 45 -5.48 11.82 -11.96
CA ARG A 45 -4.46 12.75 -11.49
C ARG A 45 -3.12 12.07 -11.20
N VAL A 46 -3.15 10.90 -10.55
CA VAL A 46 -1.93 10.10 -10.33
C VAL A 46 -1.28 9.76 -11.66
N GLY A 47 -2.05 9.41 -12.68
CA GLY A 47 -1.52 9.12 -14.03
C GLY A 47 -0.92 10.34 -14.74
N THR A 48 -1.38 11.55 -14.43
CA THR A 48 -0.89 12.80 -15.02
C THR A 48 0.36 13.32 -14.31
N ASP A 49 0.31 13.35 -12.96
CA ASP A 49 1.32 14.01 -12.11
C ASP A 49 2.32 13.00 -11.49
N GLY A 50 2.09 11.72 -11.69
CA GLY A 50 2.89 10.62 -11.16
C GLY A 50 2.90 9.44 -12.14
N LEU A 51 2.53 8.24 -11.67
CA LEU A 51 2.51 7.05 -12.51
C LEU A 51 1.39 6.08 -12.11
N LEU A 52 0.68 5.54 -13.10
CA LEU A 52 -0.14 4.33 -12.94
C LEU A 52 0.65 3.12 -13.48
N LEU A 53 0.71 2.06 -12.69
CA LEU A 53 1.41 0.83 -13.04
C LEU A 53 0.48 -0.38 -12.89
N SER A 54 0.54 -1.31 -13.83
CA SER A 54 -0.08 -2.62 -13.72
C SER A 54 0.72 -3.65 -14.51
N GLU A 55 0.76 -4.88 -14.03
CA GLU A 55 1.31 -6.01 -14.80
C GLU A 55 0.24 -6.69 -15.69
N LEU A 56 -1.01 -6.21 -15.61
CA LEU A 56 -2.12 -6.80 -16.34
C LEU A 56 -2.41 -6.03 -17.63
N PRO A 57 -2.83 -6.72 -18.70
CA PRO A 57 -3.15 -6.07 -19.97
C PRO A 57 -4.44 -5.23 -19.84
N PRO A 58 -4.65 -4.28 -20.78
CA PRO A 58 -5.90 -3.58 -20.91
C PRO A 58 -7.10 -4.55 -20.95
N GLY A 59 -8.23 -4.15 -20.37
CA GLY A 59 -9.43 -4.96 -20.28
C GLY A 59 -9.44 -5.96 -19.12
N ALA A 60 -8.32 -6.21 -18.43
CA ALA A 60 -8.28 -7.13 -17.31
C ALA A 60 -9.01 -6.57 -16.09
N ALA A 61 -10.06 -7.27 -15.63
CA ALA A 61 -10.80 -6.88 -14.45
C ALA A 61 -9.99 -7.19 -13.15
N PRO A 62 -10.08 -6.35 -12.10
CA PRO A 62 -9.53 -6.68 -10.80
C PRO A 62 -10.29 -7.87 -10.19
N THR A 63 -9.56 -8.77 -9.55
CA THR A 63 -10.12 -9.91 -8.79
C THR A 63 -9.44 -9.99 -7.43
N LYS A 64 -10.06 -10.70 -6.49
CA LYS A 64 -9.48 -10.91 -5.16
C LYS A 64 -8.05 -11.48 -5.26
N TRP A 65 -7.83 -12.42 -6.15
CA TRP A 65 -6.51 -13.00 -6.39
C TRP A 65 -5.52 -11.97 -6.95
N ARG A 66 -5.94 -11.15 -7.89
CA ARG A 66 -5.11 -10.11 -8.49
C ARG A 66 -4.71 -9.02 -7.50
N PHE A 67 -5.57 -8.71 -6.52
CA PHE A 67 -5.21 -7.82 -5.41
C PHE A 67 -4.08 -8.40 -4.56
N LEU A 68 -4.11 -9.70 -4.26
CA LEU A 68 -3.02 -10.35 -3.54
C LEU A 68 -1.73 -10.38 -4.36
N GLN A 69 -1.82 -10.71 -5.65
CA GLN A 69 -0.68 -10.70 -6.56
C GLN A 69 -0.04 -9.32 -6.70
N ARG A 70 -0.85 -8.26 -6.74
CA ARG A 70 -0.37 -6.89 -6.80
C ARG A 70 0.48 -6.54 -5.57
N GLY A 71 0.17 -7.08 -4.39
CA GLY A 71 0.92 -6.83 -3.16
C GLY A 71 2.42 -7.09 -3.29
N ARG A 72 2.84 -8.11 -4.04
CA ARG A 72 4.25 -8.39 -4.27
C ARG A 72 4.97 -7.29 -5.06
N LEU A 73 4.25 -6.61 -5.97
CA LEU A 73 4.81 -5.48 -6.71
C LEU A 73 4.99 -4.26 -5.80
N LEU A 74 4.03 -4.01 -4.91
CA LEU A 74 4.17 -2.97 -3.90
C LEU A 74 5.42 -3.22 -3.04
N ALA A 75 5.61 -4.44 -2.57
CA ALA A 75 6.77 -4.82 -1.78
C ALA A 75 8.09 -4.70 -2.56
N ALA A 76 8.12 -5.21 -3.80
CA ALA A 76 9.33 -5.24 -4.62
C ALA A 76 9.79 -3.86 -5.09
N LEU A 77 8.85 -2.96 -5.38
CA LEU A 77 9.12 -1.61 -5.88
C LEU A 77 9.35 -0.58 -4.76
N SER A 78 9.18 -0.97 -3.49
CA SER A 78 9.40 -0.09 -2.33
C SER A 78 10.75 -0.36 -1.69
N GLY A 79 11.44 0.69 -1.24
CA GLY A 79 12.60 0.56 -0.35
C GLY A 79 12.15 0.13 1.05
N THR A 80 11.08 0.74 1.55
CA THR A 80 10.45 0.43 2.83
C THR A 80 8.94 0.29 2.67
N VAL A 81 8.32 -0.66 3.37
CA VAL A 81 6.87 -0.88 3.38
C VAL A 81 6.28 -0.43 4.70
N LEU A 82 5.31 0.50 4.66
CA LEU A 82 4.61 0.99 5.84
C LEU A 82 3.19 0.42 5.90
N ILE A 83 2.85 -0.23 7.00
CA ILE A 83 1.52 -0.75 7.28
C ILE A 83 0.85 0.19 8.28
N ALA A 84 -0.03 1.07 7.77
CA ALA A 84 -0.74 2.03 8.60
C ALA A 84 -1.90 1.40 9.36
N GLU A 85 -2.67 0.54 8.70
CA GLU A 85 -3.71 -0.27 9.31
C GLU A 85 -3.77 -1.65 8.66
N ALA A 86 -4.04 -2.66 9.46
CA ALA A 86 -4.29 -4.01 8.98
C ALA A 86 -5.19 -4.75 9.98
N GLY A 87 -6.35 -5.19 9.55
CA GLY A 87 -7.14 -6.18 10.29
C GLY A 87 -6.47 -7.56 10.22
N TYR A 88 -7.00 -8.50 10.97
CA TYR A 88 -6.40 -9.83 11.14
C TYR A 88 -6.22 -10.63 9.84
N ARG A 89 -7.05 -10.35 8.83
CA ARG A 89 -7.04 -10.99 7.50
C ARG A 89 -6.78 -10.01 6.37
N SER A 90 -6.13 -8.89 6.66
CA SER A 90 -5.86 -7.84 5.68
C SER A 90 -4.84 -8.29 4.63
N GLY A 91 -5.06 -7.90 3.37
CA GLY A 91 -4.07 -8.05 2.30
C GLY A 91 -2.77 -7.30 2.57
N ALA A 92 -2.80 -6.26 3.42
CA ALA A 92 -1.60 -5.55 3.83
C ALA A 92 -0.60 -6.45 4.59
N LEU A 93 -1.09 -7.44 5.35
CA LEU A 93 -0.22 -8.43 6.01
C LEU A 93 0.49 -9.32 4.98
N HIS A 94 -0.16 -9.63 3.87
CA HIS A 94 0.47 -10.36 2.78
C HIS A 94 1.57 -9.54 2.11
N THR A 95 1.32 -8.26 1.87
CA THR A 95 2.34 -7.33 1.36
C THR A 95 3.53 -7.20 2.31
N ALA A 96 3.28 -7.10 3.63
CA ALA A 96 4.33 -7.09 4.64
C ALA A 96 5.19 -8.36 4.61
N ALA A 97 4.56 -9.55 4.51
CA ALA A 97 5.28 -10.81 4.40
C ALA A 97 6.17 -10.86 3.14
N GLN A 98 5.66 -10.41 2.00
CA GLN A 98 6.43 -10.32 0.76
C GLN A 98 7.62 -9.35 0.89
N ALA A 99 7.43 -8.22 1.57
CA ALA A 99 8.52 -7.27 1.84
C ALA A 99 9.63 -7.91 2.67
N ILE A 100 9.26 -8.63 3.74
CA ILE A 100 10.20 -9.34 4.61
C ILE A 100 10.98 -10.40 3.82
N GLU A 101 10.30 -11.19 2.98
CA GLU A 101 10.95 -12.19 2.12
C GLU A 101 11.95 -11.57 1.15
N LEU A 102 11.70 -10.34 0.71
CA LEU A 102 12.59 -9.57 -0.16
C LEU A 102 13.70 -8.80 0.61
N GLY A 103 13.74 -8.93 1.93
CA GLY A 103 14.69 -8.20 2.77
C GLY A 103 14.39 -6.70 2.87
N ARG A 104 13.15 -6.28 2.58
CA ARG A 104 12.75 -4.87 2.70
C ARG A 104 12.32 -4.57 4.14
N PRO A 105 12.73 -3.43 4.71
CA PRO A 105 12.24 -2.99 6.00
C PRO A 105 10.72 -2.85 6.01
N VAL A 106 10.09 -3.22 7.13
CA VAL A 106 8.65 -3.03 7.34
C VAL A 106 8.45 -2.19 8.59
N GLY A 107 7.66 -1.13 8.46
CA GLY A 107 7.17 -0.32 9.56
C GLY A 107 5.68 -0.56 9.79
N ALA A 108 5.22 -0.51 11.04
CA ALA A 108 3.80 -0.61 11.37
C ALA A 108 3.39 0.49 12.34
N ILE A 109 2.26 1.14 12.05
CA ILE A 109 1.69 2.17 12.91
C ILE A 109 0.84 1.49 13.98
N PRO A 110 1.14 1.68 15.29
CA PRO A 110 0.30 1.18 16.35
C PRO A 110 -1.03 1.95 16.39
N GLY A 111 -2.08 1.25 16.71
CA GLY A 111 -3.40 1.84 16.90
C GLY A 111 -4.02 1.44 18.23
N PRO A 112 -5.27 1.87 18.52
CA PRO A 112 -5.96 1.48 19.74
C PRO A 112 -6.09 -0.05 19.85
N LEU A 113 -5.87 -0.59 21.06
CA LEU A 113 -6.02 -2.02 21.34
C LEU A 113 -7.42 -2.56 21.01
N THR A 114 -8.42 -1.68 21.10
CA THR A 114 -9.83 -2.01 20.82
C THR A 114 -10.20 -1.92 19.34
N SER A 115 -9.30 -1.44 18.49
CA SER A 115 -9.55 -1.31 17.05
C SER A 115 -9.19 -2.60 16.32
N ALA A 116 -10.19 -3.23 15.68
CA ALA A 116 -9.96 -4.38 14.82
C ALA A 116 -9.04 -4.08 13.62
N ALA A 117 -9.02 -2.83 13.14
CA ALA A 117 -8.13 -2.39 12.06
C ALA A 117 -6.66 -2.31 12.48
N SER A 118 -6.35 -2.32 13.78
CA SER A 118 -4.98 -2.27 14.31
C SER A 118 -4.41 -3.66 14.65
N ALA A 119 -5.24 -4.71 14.65
CA ALA A 119 -4.85 -6.04 15.13
C ALA A 119 -3.67 -6.64 14.33
N GLY A 120 -3.61 -6.43 13.04
CA GLY A 120 -2.52 -6.89 12.18
C GLY A 120 -1.22 -6.11 12.41
N CYS A 121 -1.29 -4.80 12.59
CA CYS A 121 -0.13 -3.98 12.95
C CYS A 121 0.44 -4.42 14.30
N HIS A 122 -0.41 -4.62 15.31
CA HIS A 122 0.02 -5.12 16.62
C HIS A 122 0.70 -6.50 16.53
N ARG A 123 0.19 -7.37 15.67
CA ARG A 123 0.81 -8.69 15.43
C ARG A 123 2.21 -8.54 14.83
N LEU A 124 2.38 -7.73 13.78
CA LEU A 124 3.68 -7.48 13.16
C LEU A 124 4.70 -6.93 14.18
N LEU A 125 4.28 -5.98 15.01
CA LEU A 125 5.11 -5.38 16.06
C LEU A 125 5.48 -6.39 17.15
N ARG A 126 4.50 -7.12 17.68
CA ARG A 126 4.71 -8.12 18.71
C ARG A 126 5.64 -9.24 18.28
N ASP A 127 5.52 -9.68 17.02
CA ASP A 127 6.30 -10.77 16.46
C ASP A 127 7.68 -10.30 15.97
N GLY A 128 8.04 -9.02 16.15
CA GLY A 128 9.32 -8.44 15.74
C GLY A 128 9.52 -8.37 14.22
N LEU A 129 8.43 -8.39 13.45
CA LEU A 129 8.44 -8.38 11.99
C LEU A 129 8.37 -6.99 11.39
N ALA A 130 8.11 -5.98 12.21
CA ALA A 130 8.05 -4.58 11.80
C ALA A 130 8.62 -3.66 12.90
N SER A 131 9.17 -2.53 12.50
CA SER A 131 9.51 -1.44 13.40
C SER A 131 8.27 -0.63 13.74
N ILE A 132 8.20 -0.10 14.96
CA ILE A 132 7.10 0.80 15.36
C ILE A 132 7.28 2.15 14.67
N ILE A 133 6.20 2.67 14.12
CA ILE A 133 6.17 4.00 13.47
C ILE A 133 5.21 4.88 14.24
N THR A 134 5.73 5.92 14.87
CA THR A 134 4.96 6.95 15.58
C THR A 134 5.14 8.33 14.93
N GLY A 135 6.13 8.49 14.07
CA GLY A 135 6.42 9.71 13.32
C GLY A 135 7.29 9.45 12.11
N TYR A 136 7.58 10.50 11.36
CA TYR A 136 8.38 10.41 10.14
C TYR A 136 9.81 9.90 10.42
N ASP A 137 10.39 10.31 11.53
CA ASP A 137 11.77 9.93 11.91
C ASP A 137 11.94 8.44 12.23
N ASP A 138 10.83 7.74 12.48
CA ASP A 138 10.82 6.30 12.73
C ASP A 138 10.83 5.47 11.43
N VAL A 139 10.60 6.11 10.27
CA VAL A 139 10.55 5.40 8.98
C VAL A 139 11.93 4.84 8.67
N PRO A 140 12.09 3.51 8.55
CA PRO A 140 13.38 2.93 8.20
C PRO A 140 13.90 3.52 6.87
N PRO A 141 15.18 3.83 6.77
CA PRO A 141 15.76 4.28 5.51
C PRO A 141 15.60 3.19 4.45
N ASP A 142 15.57 3.62 3.20
CA ASP A 142 15.57 2.68 2.07
C ASP A 142 16.81 1.79 2.11
N ALA A 143 16.60 0.50 1.91
CA ALA A 143 17.66 -0.49 1.91
C ALA A 143 18.47 -0.47 0.59
#